data_d54ddaf57d0c8ddba3e9e18e689a7972
#
_entry.id   d54ddaf57d0c8ddba3e9e18e689a7972
#
_cell.length_a   1.000
_cell.length_b   1.000
_cell.length_c   1.000
_cell.angle_alpha   90.00
_cell.angle_beta   90.00
_cell.angle_gamma   90.00
#
_symmetry.space_group_name_H-M   'P 1'
#
loop_
_entity.id
_entity.type
_entity.pdbx_description
1 polymer ?
#
loop_
_entity_poly.entity_id
_entity_poly.type
_entity_poly.pdbx_seq_one_letter_code
_entity_poly.pdbx_strand_id
1 'polypeptide(L)'
;IGKGCLVINHDCYYRDHPSLTFEERSLLNYDEPEIFDHDLFLEDIKLLLDGKPITRKRYDYTQHRRADTDELIYPPDVLIIEGIHVFYDERLCELMFLKLYMSVEPDICLLRRITRDINERGRSIENISVQYLSTVKPMYDKHIRNYIELADVIVAHGGRNARIVD
;
A
#
# COMPACT_ATOMS: atom_id res chain seq x y z
N ILE A 1 -9.90 4.30 16.72
CA ILE A 1 -10.99 3.81 15.89
C ILE A 1 -11.61 2.62 16.64
N GLY A 2 -12.97 2.62 16.87
CA GLY A 2 -13.67 1.66 17.74
C GLY A 2 -13.72 0.23 17.18
N LYS A 3 -14.43 -0.64 17.93
CA LYS A 3 -14.64 -2.05 17.58
C LYS A 3 -15.48 -2.17 16.32
N GLY A 4 -15.20 -2.12 15.20
CA GLY A 4 -15.98 -2.14 13.96
C GLY A 4 -15.21 -1.54 12.80
N CYS A 5 -13.95 -1.15 13.01
CA CYS A 5 -13.09 -0.67 11.96
C CYS A 5 -12.02 -1.71 11.59
N LEU A 6 -11.87 -1.96 10.31
CA LEU A 6 -10.84 -2.80 9.74
C LEU A 6 -9.94 -1.97 8.81
N VAL A 7 -8.64 -2.14 8.93
CA VAL A 7 -7.67 -1.60 7.99
C VAL A 7 -7.11 -2.74 7.15
N ILE A 8 -7.18 -2.61 5.83
CA ILE A 8 -6.53 -3.53 4.88
C ILE A 8 -5.41 -2.78 4.18
N ASN A 9 -4.21 -3.36 4.25
CA ASN A 9 -3.04 -2.85 3.57
C ASN A 9 -2.95 -3.46 2.16
N HIS A 10 -2.90 -2.59 1.14
CA HIS A 10 -2.77 -2.99 -0.25
C HIS A 10 -1.47 -3.77 -0.52
N ASP A 11 -0.39 -3.49 0.22
CA ASP A 11 0.89 -4.21 0.08
C ASP A 11 0.76 -5.72 0.37
N CYS A 12 -0.30 -6.16 1.08
CA CYS A 12 -0.57 -7.58 1.25
C CYS A 12 -1.03 -8.29 -0.05
N TYR A 13 -1.32 -7.52 -1.10
CA TYR A 13 -1.83 -8.01 -2.38
C TYR A 13 -0.81 -7.92 -3.53
N TYR A 14 0.48 -7.84 -3.22
CA TYR A 14 1.49 -8.07 -4.25
C TYR A 14 1.28 -9.43 -4.93
N ARG A 15 1.47 -9.50 -6.25
CA ARG A 15 1.45 -10.78 -6.97
C ARG A 15 2.50 -11.71 -6.41
N ASP A 16 2.12 -12.95 -6.15
CA ASP A 16 3.09 -13.98 -5.79
C ASP A 16 3.81 -14.47 -7.08
N HIS A 17 5.11 -14.59 -7.00
CA HIS A 17 5.95 -15.08 -8.10
C HIS A 17 6.65 -16.38 -7.67
N PRO A 18 5.91 -17.50 -7.52
CA PRO A 18 6.45 -18.73 -6.93
C PRO A 18 7.53 -19.40 -7.80
N SER A 19 7.55 -19.11 -9.10
CA SER A 19 8.55 -19.64 -10.04
C SER A 19 9.89 -18.88 -10.02
N LEU A 20 9.93 -17.67 -9.42
CA LEU A 20 11.14 -16.87 -9.35
C LEU A 20 11.95 -17.21 -8.09
N THR A 21 13.28 -17.18 -8.20
CA THR A 21 14.17 -17.23 -7.04
C THR A 21 14.04 -15.97 -6.18
N PHE A 22 14.62 -15.97 -4.98
CA PHE A 22 14.64 -14.77 -4.13
C PHE A 22 15.37 -13.61 -4.80
N GLU A 23 16.50 -13.89 -5.45
CA GLU A 23 17.30 -12.90 -6.16
C GLU A 23 16.50 -12.25 -7.30
N GLU A 24 15.81 -13.07 -8.09
CA GLU A 24 14.95 -12.57 -9.18
C GLU A 24 13.80 -11.72 -8.65
N ARG A 25 13.12 -12.16 -7.58
CA ARG A 25 12.07 -11.36 -6.93
C ARG A 25 12.60 -10.03 -6.40
N SER A 26 13.82 -10.02 -5.83
CA SER A 26 14.45 -8.80 -5.31
C SER A 26 14.75 -7.74 -6.38
N LEU A 27 14.76 -8.13 -7.66
CA LEU A 27 14.96 -7.23 -8.80
C LEU A 27 13.65 -6.65 -9.35
N LEU A 28 12.49 -7.14 -8.91
CA LEU A 28 11.21 -6.61 -9.36
C LEU A 28 10.98 -5.19 -8.86
N ASN A 29 10.27 -4.41 -9.66
CA ASN A 29 9.87 -3.05 -9.27
C ASN A 29 8.58 -3.09 -8.43
N TYR A 30 8.72 -3.08 -7.11
CA TYR A 30 7.60 -3.07 -6.17
C TYR A 30 6.90 -1.71 -6.03
N ASP A 31 7.40 -0.69 -6.70
CA ASP A 31 6.77 0.63 -6.77
C ASP A 31 5.89 0.80 -8.02
N GLU A 32 5.79 -0.22 -8.89
CA GLU A 32 4.95 -0.21 -10.09
C GLU A 32 3.55 -0.75 -9.79
N PRO A 33 2.46 -0.13 -10.31
CA PRO A 33 1.10 -0.58 -10.01
C PRO A 33 0.82 -2.04 -10.43
N GLU A 34 1.38 -2.47 -11.55
CA GLU A 34 1.16 -3.79 -12.15
C GLU A 34 1.70 -4.96 -11.31
N ILE A 35 2.55 -4.68 -10.31
CA ILE A 35 3.05 -5.69 -9.37
C ILE A 35 1.97 -6.18 -8.40
N PHE A 36 0.88 -5.42 -8.24
CA PHE A 36 -0.24 -5.77 -7.38
C PHE A 36 -1.25 -6.67 -8.08
N ASP A 37 -1.90 -7.54 -7.32
CA ASP A 37 -3.05 -8.33 -7.75
C ASP A 37 -4.34 -7.53 -7.52
N HIS A 38 -4.59 -6.57 -8.40
CA HIS A 38 -5.74 -5.67 -8.30
C HIS A 38 -7.08 -6.43 -8.37
N ASP A 39 -7.15 -7.51 -9.14
CA ASP A 39 -8.38 -8.29 -9.27
C ASP A 39 -8.71 -9.01 -7.96
N LEU A 40 -7.73 -9.68 -7.35
CA LEU A 40 -7.91 -10.32 -6.04
C LEU A 40 -8.26 -9.29 -4.95
N PHE A 41 -7.60 -8.12 -4.97
CA PHE A 41 -7.89 -7.06 -4.01
C PHE A 41 -9.32 -6.55 -4.16
N LEU A 42 -9.75 -6.28 -5.39
CA LEU A 42 -11.11 -5.84 -5.69
C LEU A 42 -12.16 -6.89 -5.29
N GLU A 43 -11.89 -8.18 -5.53
CA GLU A 43 -12.76 -9.28 -5.13
C GLU A 43 -12.93 -9.35 -3.61
N ASP A 44 -11.83 -9.32 -2.86
CA ASP A 44 -11.86 -9.36 -1.40
C ASP A 44 -12.61 -8.14 -0.81
N ILE A 45 -12.41 -6.94 -1.37
CA ILE A 45 -13.15 -5.74 -0.93
C ILE A 45 -14.65 -5.88 -1.22
N LYS A 46 -15.04 -6.37 -2.40
CA LYS A 46 -16.46 -6.60 -2.74
C LYS A 46 -17.10 -7.63 -1.81
N LEU A 47 -16.41 -8.72 -1.49
CA LEU A 47 -16.91 -9.72 -0.54
C LEU A 47 -17.20 -9.10 0.83
N LEU A 48 -16.28 -8.29 1.36
CA LEU A 48 -16.50 -7.59 2.63
C LEU A 48 -17.68 -6.62 2.58
N LEU A 49 -17.83 -5.86 1.49
CA LEU A 49 -18.97 -4.95 1.30
C LEU A 49 -20.30 -5.71 1.18
N ASP A 50 -20.29 -6.92 0.63
CA ASP A 50 -21.44 -7.84 0.53
C ASP A 50 -21.75 -8.56 1.85
N GLY A 51 -21.05 -8.28 2.93
CA GLY A 51 -21.26 -8.94 4.23
C GLY A 51 -20.63 -10.32 4.34
N LYS A 52 -19.70 -10.69 3.45
CA LYS A 52 -19.03 -12.01 3.43
C LYS A 52 -17.62 -11.92 3.99
N PRO A 53 -17.15 -12.95 4.72
CA PRO A 53 -15.78 -12.97 5.22
C PRO A 53 -14.78 -13.28 4.10
N ILE A 54 -13.54 -12.83 4.31
CA ILE A 54 -12.38 -13.14 3.46
C ILE A 54 -11.29 -13.80 4.29
N THR A 55 -10.30 -14.42 3.66
CA THR A 55 -9.07 -14.85 4.33
C THR A 55 -8.07 -13.72 4.42
N ARG A 56 -7.37 -13.60 5.57
CA ARG A 56 -6.37 -12.56 5.78
C ARG A 56 -5.18 -12.76 4.85
N LYS A 57 -4.91 -11.77 4.04
CA LYS A 57 -3.69 -11.71 3.24
C LYS A 57 -2.54 -11.12 4.05
N ARG A 58 -1.35 -11.64 3.86
CA ARG A 58 -0.10 -11.14 4.44
C ARG A 58 1.00 -11.16 3.40
N TYR A 59 2.00 -10.33 3.60
CA TYR A 59 3.19 -10.29 2.76
C TYR A 59 4.46 -10.33 3.61
N ASP A 60 5.38 -11.21 3.24
CA ASP A 60 6.70 -11.30 3.85
C ASP A 60 7.69 -10.47 3.04
N TYR A 61 8.02 -9.29 3.56
CA TYR A 61 8.97 -8.35 2.93
C TYR A 61 10.41 -8.88 2.92
N THR A 62 10.74 -9.84 3.77
CA THR A 62 12.10 -10.41 3.85
C THR A 62 12.32 -11.44 2.76
N GLN A 63 11.25 -12.11 2.32
CA GLN A 63 11.26 -13.15 1.28
C GLN A 63 10.66 -12.68 -0.04
N HIS A 64 10.10 -11.48 -0.09
CA HIS A 64 9.33 -10.97 -1.22
C HIS A 64 8.26 -11.98 -1.68
N ARG A 65 7.41 -12.44 -0.75
CA ARG A 65 6.39 -13.45 -1.00
C ARG A 65 5.11 -13.18 -0.21
N ARG A 66 3.99 -13.64 -0.78
CA ARG A 66 2.74 -13.71 -0.04
C ARG A 66 2.83 -14.79 1.04
N ALA A 67 2.26 -14.49 2.19
CA ALA A 67 2.18 -15.37 3.36
C ALA A 67 0.73 -15.43 3.83
N ASP A 68 -0.17 -15.83 2.92
CA ASP A 68 -1.61 -15.89 3.18
C ASP A 68 -1.90 -16.86 4.33
N THR A 69 -2.95 -16.58 5.08
CA THR A 69 -3.35 -17.35 6.26
C THR A 69 -4.76 -17.89 6.11
N ASP A 70 -5.14 -18.87 6.94
CA ASP A 70 -6.52 -19.34 7.03
C ASP A 70 -7.39 -18.51 7.99
N GLU A 71 -6.84 -17.42 8.55
CA GLU A 71 -7.55 -16.50 9.45
C GLU A 71 -8.65 -15.78 8.69
N LEU A 72 -9.89 -15.90 9.17
CA LEU A 72 -11.02 -15.19 8.59
C LEU A 72 -11.10 -13.76 9.12
N ILE A 73 -11.34 -12.83 8.20
CA ILE A 73 -11.69 -11.44 8.46
C ILE A 73 -13.18 -11.28 8.15
N TYR A 74 -13.93 -10.77 9.12
CA TYR A 74 -15.35 -10.50 8.97
C TYR A 74 -15.60 -9.05 8.58
N PRO A 75 -16.73 -8.76 7.89
CA PRO A 75 -17.11 -7.41 7.48
C PRO A 75 -17.13 -6.43 8.66
N PRO A 76 -16.47 -5.28 8.56
CA PRO A 76 -16.50 -4.22 9.57
C PRO A 76 -17.62 -3.21 9.31
N ASP A 77 -17.92 -2.36 10.31
CA ASP A 77 -18.77 -1.17 10.09
C ASP A 77 -18.06 -0.11 9.24
N VAL A 78 -16.74 0.00 9.40
CA VAL A 78 -15.88 0.91 8.64
C VAL A 78 -14.69 0.14 8.08
N LEU A 79 -14.56 0.11 6.76
CA LEU A 79 -13.43 -0.46 6.05
C LEU A 79 -12.49 0.66 5.58
N ILE A 80 -11.24 0.61 6.01
CA ILE A 80 -10.17 1.50 5.54
C ILE A 80 -9.22 0.68 4.70
N ILE A 81 -8.97 1.12 3.49
CA ILE A 81 -7.92 0.56 2.63
C ILE A 81 -6.79 1.57 2.52
N GLU A 82 -5.54 1.12 2.65
CA GLU A 82 -4.38 1.99 2.58
C GLU A 82 -3.29 1.36 1.70
N GLY A 83 -2.54 2.23 1.01
CA GLY A 83 -1.45 1.84 0.14
C GLY A 83 -1.17 2.90 -0.92
N ILE A 84 0.03 2.84 -1.50
CA ILE A 84 0.49 3.87 -2.46
C ILE A 84 -0.27 3.82 -3.80
N HIS A 85 -0.86 2.68 -4.17
CA HIS A 85 -1.57 2.48 -5.44
C HIS A 85 -3.06 2.13 -5.28
N VAL A 86 -3.68 2.44 -4.13
CA VAL A 86 -5.12 2.18 -3.92
C VAL A 86 -6.04 2.96 -4.89
N PHE A 87 -5.54 4.04 -5.49
CA PHE A 87 -6.27 4.84 -6.48
C PHE A 87 -5.97 4.45 -7.93
N TYR A 88 -5.14 3.42 -8.15
CA TYR A 88 -4.77 3.00 -9.51
C TYR A 88 -5.94 2.33 -10.26
N ASP A 89 -6.72 1.50 -9.59
CA ASP A 89 -7.85 0.80 -10.18
C ASP A 89 -9.14 1.61 -10.04
N GLU A 90 -9.67 2.11 -11.15
CA GLU A 90 -10.90 2.91 -11.19
C GLU A 90 -12.09 2.14 -10.59
N ARG A 91 -12.16 0.81 -10.81
CA ARG A 91 -13.23 -0.05 -10.26
C ARG A 91 -13.23 -0.06 -8.74
N LEU A 92 -12.04 0.04 -8.12
CA LEU A 92 -11.90 0.15 -6.67
C LEU A 92 -12.27 1.56 -6.19
N CYS A 93 -11.85 2.59 -6.92
CA CYS A 93 -12.18 3.99 -6.62
C CYS A 93 -13.68 4.26 -6.61
N GLU A 94 -14.47 3.59 -7.47
CA GLU A 94 -15.93 3.67 -7.53
C GLU A 94 -16.62 3.11 -6.26
N LEU A 95 -15.97 2.21 -5.54
CA LEU A 95 -16.50 1.64 -4.29
C LEU A 95 -16.20 2.50 -3.06
N MET A 96 -15.29 3.46 -3.17
CA MET A 96 -14.85 4.28 -2.02
C MET A 96 -15.88 5.36 -1.70
N PHE A 97 -16.32 5.41 -0.43
CA PHE A 97 -17.13 6.49 0.10
C PHE A 97 -16.36 7.80 0.24
N LEU A 98 -15.07 7.72 0.61
CA LEU A 98 -14.19 8.86 0.84
C LEU A 98 -12.75 8.51 0.43
N LYS A 99 -12.15 9.38 -0.38
CA LYS A 99 -10.78 9.25 -0.87
C LYS A 99 -9.88 10.31 -0.23
N LEU A 100 -8.92 9.86 0.57
CA LEU A 100 -7.98 10.72 1.28
C LEU A 100 -6.59 10.61 0.65
N TYR A 101 -6.01 11.74 0.26
CA TYR A 101 -4.62 11.81 -0.19
C TYR A 101 -3.73 12.43 0.91
N MET A 102 -2.75 11.65 1.38
CA MET A 102 -1.81 12.08 2.40
C MET A 102 -0.65 12.86 1.75
N SER A 103 -0.73 14.18 1.74
CA SER A 103 0.29 15.05 1.16
C SER A 103 1.43 15.29 2.14
N VAL A 104 2.62 14.82 1.80
CA VAL A 104 3.86 15.04 2.55
C VAL A 104 4.95 15.44 1.57
N GLU A 105 5.79 16.40 1.95
CA GLU A 105 6.92 16.84 1.14
C GLU A 105 7.85 15.65 0.81
N PRO A 106 8.33 15.55 -0.44
CA PRO A 106 9.12 14.39 -0.89
C PRO A 106 10.41 14.16 -0.12
N ASP A 107 11.07 15.22 0.35
CA ASP A 107 12.28 15.15 1.18
C ASP A 107 11.99 14.54 2.56
N ILE A 108 10.85 14.91 3.17
CA ILE A 108 10.39 14.31 4.44
C ILE A 108 10.05 12.83 4.23
N CYS A 109 9.40 12.49 3.13
CA CYS A 109 9.12 11.09 2.77
C CYS A 109 10.42 10.29 2.63
N LEU A 110 11.42 10.86 1.94
CA LEU A 110 12.73 10.22 1.76
C LEU A 110 13.46 10.02 3.09
N LEU A 111 13.49 11.02 3.95
CA LEU A 111 14.10 10.91 5.28
C LEU A 111 13.45 9.82 6.13
N ARG A 112 12.10 9.76 6.12
CA ARG A 112 11.35 8.72 6.83
C ARG A 112 11.66 7.32 6.27
N ARG A 113 11.76 7.19 4.93
CA ARG A 113 12.13 5.95 4.27
C ARG A 113 13.54 5.51 4.66
N ILE A 114 14.53 6.40 4.60
CA ILE A 114 15.91 6.11 4.99
C ILE A 114 15.95 5.58 6.42
N THR A 115 15.35 6.31 7.36
CA THR A 115 15.31 5.92 8.78
C THR A 115 14.69 4.54 8.99
N ARG A 116 13.53 4.28 8.38
CA ARG A 116 12.86 3.00 8.48
C ARG A 116 13.68 1.87 7.86
N ASP A 117 14.15 2.05 6.63
CA ASP A 117 14.80 0.98 5.86
C ASP A 117 16.15 0.58 6.47
N ILE A 118 16.86 1.52 7.11
CA ILE A 118 18.07 1.20 7.88
C ILE A 118 17.71 0.45 9.17
N ASN A 119 16.78 0.96 9.97
CA ASN A 119 16.50 0.44 11.31
C ASN A 119 15.68 -0.86 11.32
N GLU A 120 14.75 -1.02 10.38
CA GLU A 120 13.78 -2.11 10.39
C GLU A 120 14.03 -3.17 9.30
N ARG A 121 14.72 -2.79 8.21
CA ARG A 121 14.95 -3.66 7.06
C ARG A 121 16.42 -3.98 6.81
N GLY A 122 17.34 -3.42 7.61
CA GLY A 122 18.79 -3.69 7.54
C GLY A 122 19.44 -3.26 6.21
N ARG A 123 18.86 -2.29 5.50
CA ARG A 123 19.38 -1.82 4.21
C ARG A 123 20.49 -0.79 4.38
N SER A 124 21.45 -0.78 3.45
CA SER A 124 22.45 0.30 3.41
C SER A 124 21.91 1.56 2.74
N ILE A 125 22.49 2.70 3.04
CA ILE A 125 22.12 3.99 2.44
C ILE A 125 22.32 3.97 0.91
N GLU A 126 23.37 3.28 0.43
CA GLU A 126 23.67 3.12 -0.98
C GLU A 126 22.53 2.37 -1.69
N ASN A 127 22.07 1.25 -1.12
CA ASN A 127 20.97 0.46 -1.67
C ASN A 127 19.66 1.25 -1.70
N ILE A 128 19.37 2.02 -0.63
CA ILE A 128 18.19 2.88 -0.57
C ILE A 128 18.27 3.97 -1.65
N SER A 129 19.43 4.59 -1.83
CA SER A 129 19.64 5.66 -2.82
C SER A 129 19.48 5.15 -4.25
N VAL A 130 20.07 4.00 -4.58
CA VAL A 130 19.93 3.36 -5.89
C VAL A 130 18.47 3.04 -6.17
N GLN A 131 17.77 2.38 -5.24
CA GLN A 131 16.35 2.04 -5.41
C GLN A 131 15.48 3.28 -5.53
N TYR A 132 15.73 4.31 -4.71
CA TYR A 132 14.96 5.56 -4.78
C TYR A 132 15.03 6.21 -6.15
N LEU A 133 16.21 6.30 -6.73
CA LEU A 133 16.42 6.93 -8.03
C LEU A 133 15.96 6.05 -9.20
N SER A 134 16.07 4.72 -9.08
CA SER A 134 15.75 3.80 -10.18
C SER A 134 14.26 3.42 -10.26
N THR A 135 13.56 3.31 -9.15
CA THR A 135 12.16 2.85 -9.11
C THR A 135 11.23 3.83 -8.39
N VAL A 136 11.50 4.18 -7.14
CA VAL A 136 10.58 4.92 -6.28
C VAL A 136 10.22 6.28 -6.87
N LYS A 137 11.22 7.10 -7.19
CA LYS A 137 11.03 8.45 -7.71
C LYS A 137 10.35 8.46 -9.09
N PRO A 138 10.76 7.64 -10.08
CA PRO A 138 10.05 7.52 -11.34
C PRO A 138 8.60 7.11 -11.21
N MET A 139 8.28 6.12 -10.34
CA MET A 139 6.90 5.66 -10.15
C MET A 139 6.06 6.68 -9.39
N TYR A 140 6.65 7.38 -8.42
CA TYR A 140 5.98 8.50 -7.77
C TYR A 140 5.57 9.59 -8.78
N ASP A 141 6.49 10.02 -9.65
CA ASP A 141 6.23 11.07 -10.63
C ASP A 141 5.23 10.62 -11.70
N LYS A 142 5.27 9.33 -12.10
CA LYS A 142 4.40 8.76 -13.13
C LYS A 142 2.97 8.53 -12.63
N HIS A 143 2.81 8.05 -11.40
CA HIS A 143 1.54 7.58 -10.88
C HIS A 143 1.09 8.33 -9.62
N ILE A 144 1.83 8.20 -8.51
CA ILE A 144 1.35 8.54 -7.17
C ILE A 144 1.04 10.03 -7.03
N ARG A 145 1.88 10.88 -7.61
CA ARG A 145 1.69 12.33 -7.61
C ARG A 145 0.34 12.74 -8.21
N ASN A 146 -0.11 12.04 -9.24
CA ASN A 146 -1.34 12.38 -9.97
C ASN A 146 -2.60 11.91 -9.23
N TYR A 147 -2.49 10.98 -8.27
CA TYR A 147 -3.64 10.53 -7.47
C TYR A 147 -4.26 11.62 -6.61
N ILE A 148 -3.55 12.72 -6.40
CA ILE A 148 -4.10 13.90 -5.69
C ILE A 148 -5.36 14.44 -6.39
N GLU A 149 -5.47 14.29 -7.71
CA GLU A 149 -6.62 14.74 -8.51
C GLU A 149 -7.87 13.88 -8.30
N LEU A 150 -7.69 12.65 -7.77
CA LEU A 150 -8.78 11.71 -7.49
C LEU A 150 -9.32 11.85 -6.05
N ALA A 151 -8.61 12.59 -5.19
CA ALA A 151 -8.93 12.67 -3.78
C ALA A 151 -10.08 13.62 -3.49
N ASP A 152 -10.96 13.23 -2.58
CA ASP A 152 -12.01 14.10 -2.03
C ASP A 152 -11.43 15.05 -0.97
N VAL A 153 -10.39 14.61 -0.24
CA VAL A 153 -9.72 15.40 0.80
C VAL A 153 -8.21 15.22 0.73
N ILE A 154 -7.48 16.33 0.81
CA ILE A 154 -6.02 16.35 0.90
C ILE A 154 -5.62 16.61 2.33
N VAL A 155 -4.94 15.65 2.96
CA VAL A 155 -4.41 15.75 4.32
C VAL A 155 -2.97 16.26 4.25
N ALA A 156 -2.79 17.56 4.49
CA ALA A 156 -1.47 18.20 4.47
C ALA A 156 -0.60 17.74 5.66
N HIS A 157 0.72 17.64 5.43
CA HIS A 157 1.73 17.18 6.39
C HIS A 157 1.57 15.73 6.87
N GLY A 158 0.67 14.96 6.23
CA GLY A 158 0.42 13.56 6.52
C GLY A 158 -0.22 13.32 7.89
N GLY A 159 -0.28 12.05 8.32
CA GLY A 159 -0.94 11.63 9.56
C GLY A 159 -0.30 12.10 10.88
N ARG A 160 0.75 12.92 10.84
CA ARG A 160 1.32 13.59 12.01
C ARG A 160 0.78 15.01 12.22
N ASN A 161 -0.21 15.41 11.43
CA ASN A 161 -0.87 16.69 11.60
C ASN A 161 -1.92 16.60 12.71
N ALA A 162 -1.56 16.96 13.94
CA ALA A 162 -2.45 16.91 15.09
C ALA A 162 -3.75 17.71 14.91
N ARG A 163 -3.74 18.76 14.08
CA ARG A 163 -4.95 19.57 13.80
C ARG A 163 -6.00 18.87 12.94
N ILE A 164 -5.65 17.77 12.29
CA ILE A 164 -6.58 16.98 11.44
C ILE A 164 -6.99 15.70 12.16
N VAL A 165 -6.16 15.22 13.11
CA VAL A 165 -6.35 13.93 13.79
C VAL A 165 -7.13 14.10 15.11
N ASP A 166 -7.19 15.29 15.68
CA ASP A 166 -8.01 15.66 16.85
C ASP A 166 -9.44 16.04 16.40
#